data_e0c291535761dba1674177a08b55175e
#
_entry.id   e0c291535761dba1674177a08b55175e
#
_cell.length_a   1.000
_cell.length_b   1.000
_cell.length_c   1.000
_cell.angle_alpha   90.00
_cell.angle_beta   90.00
_cell.angle_gamma   90.00
#
_symmetry.space_group_name_H-M   'P 1'
#
loop_
_entity.id
_entity.type
_entity.pdbx_description
1 polymer ?
#
loop_
_entity_poly.entity_id
_entity_poly.type
_entity_poly.pdbx_seq_one_letter_code
_entity_poly.pdbx_strand_id
1 'polypeptide(L)'
;MPQIRYIVFEGNDLEKLTETWLKEANALVETTPSVLETTLIILPEVLDEFEAYLDFIDMSEFILEEVDLDGVIQIASFHPDYQFDETEPTDVENYTNRSPFPMLHLLREESVNRAIEAYPEIGDIPDNNIDTMNKLGLTRVKQMLDDINRTN
;
A
#
# COMPACT_ATOMS: atom_id res chain seq x y z
N MET A 1 3.73 -21.49 6.25
CA MET A 1 3.89 -20.37 5.32
C MET A 1 3.05 -19.19 5.76
N PRO A 2 3.60 -17.96 5.87
CA PRO A 2 2.81 -16.81 6.28
C PRO A 2 1.67 -16.54 5.30
N GLN A 3 0.52 -16.14 5.82
CA GLN A 3 -0.67 -15.88 5.01
C GLN A 3 -0.89 -14.39 4.81
N ILE A 4 -1.35 -14.06 3.61
CA ILE A 4 -1.79 -12.72 3.24
C ILE A 4 -3.33 -12.75 3.21
N ARG A 5 -3.96 -11.81 3.93
CA ARG A 5 -5.41 -11.65 3.85
C ARG A 5 -5.74 -10.58 2.82
N TYR A 6 -6.64 -10.91 1.90
CA TYR A 6 -7.17 -9.98 0.92
C TYR A 6 -8.60 -9.64 1.30
N ILE A 7 -8.90 -8.34 1.41
CA ILE A 7 -10.24 -7.86 1.71
C ILE A 7 -10.65 -6.89 0.60
N VAL A 8 -11.80 -7.12 0.00
CA VAL A 8 -12.43 -6.18 -0.91
C VAL A 8 -13.46 -5.39 -0.12
N PHE A 9 -13.20 -4.10 0.08
CA PHE A 9 -14.15 -3.22 0.78
C PHE A 9 -15.17 -2.70 -0.23
N GLU A 10 -16.42 -3.10 -0.04
CA GLU A 10 -17.54 -2.66 -0.88
C GLU A 10 -18.20 -1.43 -0.27
N GLY A 11 -18.57 -0.47 -1.12
CA GLY A 11 -19.21 0.76 -0.70
C GLY A 11 -18.25 1.95 -0.61
N ASN A 12 -18.80 3.08 -0.17
CA ASN A 12 -18.10 4.37 -0.17
C ASN A 12 -18.15 5.10 1.17
N ASP A 13 -18.50 4.41 2.23
CA ASP A 13 -18.59 5.00 3.58
C ASP A 13 -17.21 4.97 4.25
N LEU A 14 -16.60 6.14 4.40
CA LEU A 14 -15.25 6.26 4.99
C LEU A 14 -15.21 5.88 6.47
N GLU A 15 -16.29 6.07 7.20
CA GLU A 15 -16.37 5.65 8.61
C GLU A 15 -16.30 4.11 8.70
N LYS A 16 -17.06 3.43 7.87
CA LYS A 16 -17.01 1.96 7.79
C LYS A 16 -15.66 1.45 7.32
N LEU A 17 -15.03 2.15 6.39
CA LEU A 17 -13.68 1.81 5.95
C LEU A 17 -12.68 1.93 7.11
N THR A 18 -12.79 2.99 7.89
CA THR A 18 -11.94 3.20 9.08
C THR A 18 -12.13 2.07 10.09
N GLU A 19 -13.37 1.70 10.37
CA GLU A 19 -13.67 0.56 11.25
C GLU A 19 -13.08 -0.74 10.72
N THR A 20 -13.16 -0.94 9.40
CA THR A 20 -12.63 -2.14 8.74
C THR A 20 -11.12 -2.24 8.88
N TRP A 21 -10.39 -1.18 8.52
CA TRP A 21 -8.94 -1.26 8.60
C TRP A 21 -8.43 -1.31 10.04
N LEU A 22 -9.09 -0.66 10.99
CA LEU A 22 -8.75 -0.77 12.41
C LEU A 22 -8.95 -2.19 12.94
N LYS A 23 -10.04 -2.82 12.56
CA LYS A 23 -10.31 -4.23 12.90
C LYS A 23 -9.21 -5.14 12.36
N GLU A 24 -8.81 -4.93 11.12
CA GLU A 24 -7.75 -5.72 10.50
C GLU A 24 -6.38 -5.45 11.13
N ALA A 25 -6.11 -4.19 11.49
CA ALA A 25 -4.88 -3.84 12.22
C ALA A 25 -4.81 -4.55 13.58
N ASN A 26 -5.92 -4.56 14.32
CA ASN A 26 -6.00 -5.28 15.59
C ASN A 26 -5.84 -6.80 15.40
N ALA A 27 -6.41 -7.35 14.33
CA ALA A 27 -6.23 -8.77 14.01
C ALA A 27 -4.76 -9.12 13.77
N LEU A 28 -4.01 -8.24 13.12
CA LEU A 28 -2.56 -8.43 12.94
C LEU A 28 -1.82 -8.41 14.29
N VAL A 29 -2.20 -7.51 15.19
CA VAL A 29 -1.58 -7.42 16.53
C VAL A 29 -1.86 -8.67 17.36
N GLU A 30 -3.08 -9.20 17.31
CA GLU A 30 -3.52 -10.34 18.10
C GLU A 30 -3.11 -11.70 17.53
N THR A 31 -2.65 -11.74 16.30
CA THR A 31 -2.33 -12.98 15.57
C THR A 31 -0.83 -13.05 15.33
N THR A 32 -0.27 -14.26 15.37
CA THR A 32 1.16 -14.43 15.07
C THR A 32 1.45 -14.28 13.57
N PRO A 33 2.64 -13.77 13.20
CA PRO A 33 2.99 -13.62 11.78
C PRO A 33 2.95 -14.92 10.97
N SER A 34 3.17 -16.06 11.60
CA SER A 34 3.09 -17.35 10.91
C SER A 34 1.67 -17.70 10.47
N VAL A 35 0.66 -17.14 11.11
CA VAL A 35 -0.75 -17.37 10.79
C VAL A 35 -1.27 -16.27 9.85
N LEU A 36 -0.98 -15.00 10.16
CA LEU A 36 -1.39 -13.86 9.34
C LEU A 36 -0.25 -12.83 9.33
N GLU A 37 0.45 -12.73 8.22
CA GLU A 37 1.58 -11.82 8.08
C GLU A 37 1.14 -10.39 7.77
N THR A 38 0.19 -10.23 6.85
CA THR A 38 -0.21 -8.92 6.35
C THR A 38 -1.63 -8.94 5.79
N THR A 39 -2.24 -7.77 5.69
CA THR A 39 -3.58 -7.61 5.11
C THR A 39 -3.56 -6.54 4.04
N LEU A 40 -4.16 -6.84 2.90
CA LEU A 40 -4.32 -5.91 1.78
C LEU A 40 -5.82 -5.62 1.61
N ILE A 41 -6.20 -4.36 1.76
CA ILE A 41 -7.59 -3.92 1.61
C ILE A 41 -7.72 -3.22 0.26
N ILE A 42 -8.57 -3.74 -0.61
CA ILE A 42 -8.80 -3.26 -1.97
C ILE A 42 -10.07 -2.42 -1.98
N LEU A 43 -10.00 -1.23 -2.60
CA LEU A 43 -11.07 -0.22 -2.56
C LEU A 43 -11.63 0.05 -3.96
N PRO A 44 -12.53 -0.79 -4.49
CA PRO A 44 -13.04 -0.58 -5.86
C PRO A 44 -14.03 0.57 -6.00
N GLU A 45 -14.63 1.06 -4.92
CA GLU A 45 -15.73 2.03 -4.97
C GLU A 45 -15.51 3.32 -4.18
N VAL A 46 -14.32 3.52 -3.60
CA VAL A 46 -14.03 4.67 -2.73
C VAL A 46 -12.60 5.14 -2.90
N LEU A 47 -12.36 6.43 -2.66
CA LEU A 47 -11.03 7.05 -2.70
C LEU A 47 -10.34 6.94 -4.07
N ASP A 48 -11.12 7.02 -5.13
CA ASP A 48 -10.62 7.01 -6.51
C ASP A 48 -9.82 8.27 -6.85
N GLU A 49 -10.07 9.40 -6.18
CA GLU A 49 -9.26 10.60 -6.32
C GLU A 49 -8.03 10.52 -5.42
N PHE A 50 -6.87 10.75 -6.00
CA PHE A 50 -5.60 10.56 -5.30
C PHE A 50 -5.43 11.50 -4.10
N GLU A 51 -5.84 12.76 -4.21
CA GLU A 51 -5.75 13.72 -3.10
C GLU A 51 -6.64 13.29 -1.92
N ALA A 52 -7.87 12.86 -2.20
CA ALA A 52 -8.76 12.35 -1.16
C ALA A 52 -8.20 11.09 -0.51
N TYR A 53 -7.55 10.24 -1.30
CA TYR A 53 -6.86 9.06 -0.79
C TYR A 53 -5.71 9.44 0.15
N LEU A 54 -4.88 10.42 -0.22
CA LEU A 54 -3.79 10.89 0.64
C LEU A 54 -4.29 11.48 1.95
N ASP A 55 -5.38 12.25 1.90
CA ASP A 55 -6.01 12.81 3.11
C ASP A 55 -6.48 11.68 4.03
N PHE A 56 -7.04 10.61 3.46
CA PHE A 56 -7.47 9.45 4.23
C PHE A 56 -6.28 8.73 4.87
N ILE A 57 -5.17 8.59 4.14
CA ILE A 57 -3.94 7.98 4.67
C ILE A 57 -3.40 8.81 5.85
N ASP A 58 -3.33 10.13 5.71
CA ASP A 58 -2.85 11.02 6.78
C ASP A 58 -3.73 10.90 8.03
N MET A 59 -5.05 10.89 7.84
CA MET A 59 -5.99 10.69 8.95
C MET A 59 -5.81 9.32 9.60
N SER A 60 -5.58 8.28 8.79
CA SER A 60 -5.38 6.93 9.29
C SER A 60 -4.10 6.81 10.11
N GLU A 61 -3.02 7.47 9.70
CA GLU A 61 -1.77 7.52 10.47
C GLU A 61 -1.97 8.23 11.81
N PHE A 62 -2.73 9.32 11.82
CA PHE A 62 -3.10 10.00 13.06
C PHE A 62 -3.90 9.06 13.99
N ILE A 63 -4.84 8.30 13.46
CA ILE A 63 -5.62 7.34 14.24
C ILE A 63 -4.72 6.26 14.84
N LEU A 64 -3.74 5.76 14.07
CA LEU A 64 -2.76 4.78 14.59
C LEU A 64 -2.02 5.32 15.82
N GLU A 65 -1.64 6.60 15.80
CA GLU A 65 -1.01 7.24 16.96
C GLU A 65 -1.98 7.28 18.16
N GLU A 66 -3.23 7.67 17.91
CA GLU A 66 -4.24 7.81 18.98
C GLU A 66 -4.60 6.48 19.64
N VAL A 67 -4.50 5.37 18.93
CA VAL A 67 -4.82 4.03 19.47
C VAL A 67 -3.57 3.24 19.88
N ASP A 68 -2.41 3.91 19.97
CA ASP A 68 -1.13 3.32 20.37
C ASP A 68 -0.64 2.17 19.46
N LEU A 69 -0.99 2.22 18.18
CA LEU A 69 -0.50 1.28 17.18
C LEU A 69 0.64 1.86 16.33
N ASP A 70 0.99 3.13 16.57
CA ASP A 70 2.16 3.75 15.96
C ASP A 70 3.42 2.96 16.35
N GLY A 71 4.26 2.66 15.38
CA GLY A 71 5.42 1.79 15.60
C GLY A 71 5.11 0.30 15.64
N VAL A 72 3.84 -0.10 15.57
CA VAL A 72 3.40 -1.52 15.56
C VAL A 72 2.86 -1.90 14.18
N ILE A 73 1.97 -1.06 13.63
CA ILE A 73 1.37 -1.25 12.32
C ILE A 73 1.67 -0.02 11.45
N GLN A 74 1.97 -0.23 10.19
CA GLN A 74 2.07 0.85 9.20
C GLN A 74 1.16 0.56 8.01
N ILE A 75 0.76 1.60 7.31
CA ILE A 75 -0.07 1.51 6.11
C ILE A 75 0.78 1.91 4.91
N ALA A 76 1.00 0.98 3.98
CA ALA A 76 1.64 1.27 2.71
C ALA A 76 0.58 1.67 1.68
N SER A 77 0.90 2.65 0.86
CA SER A 77 -0.03 3.30 -0.06
C SER A 77 0.12 2.78 -1.49
N PHE A 78 -1.01 2.43 -2.11
CA PHE A 78 -1.09 2.08 -3.54
C PHE A 78 -2.34 2.71 -4.13
N HIS A 79 -2.21 3.32 -5.30
CA HIS A 79 -3.32 4.02 -5.95
C HIS A 79 -3.12 4.04 -7.46
N PRO A 80 -4.20 3.98 -8.29
CA PRO A 80 -4.06 4.05 -9.74
C PRO A 80 -3.35 5.29 -10.26
N ASP A 81 -3.49 6.42 -9.55
CA ASP A 81 -2.89 7.72 -9.94
C ASP A 81 -1.76 8.13 -9.01
N TYR A 82 -1.11 7.18 -8.35
CA TYR A 82 -0.04 7.49 -7.41
C TYR A 82 1.05 8.35 -8.06
N GLN A 83 1.44 9.41 -7.34
CA GLN A 83 2.49 10.33 -7.79
C GLN A 83 3.34 10.73 -6.59
N PHE A 84 4.64 10.49 -6.68
CA PHE A 84 5.59 10.95 -5.66
C PHE A 84 5.75 12.47 -5.74
N ASP A 85 6.12 13.08 -4.61
CA ASP A 85 6.45 14.50 -4.56
C ASP A 85 7.58 14.82 -5.53
N GLU A 86 7.51 16.01 -6.12
CA GLU A 86 8.52 16.51 -7.06
C GLU A 86 8.65 15.68 -8.36
N THR A 87 7.64 14.86 -8.67
CA THR A 87 7.59 14.13 -9.95
C THR A 87 6.44 14.63 -10.82
N GLU A 88 6.53 14.32 -12.12
CA GLU A 88 5.44 14.53 -13.05
C GLU A 88 4.56 13.27 -13.13
N PRO A 89 3.26 13.39 -13.48
CA PRO A 89 2.37 12.22 -13.57
C PRO A 89 2.86 11.13 -14.52
N THR A 90 3.63 11.49 -15.52
CA THR A 90 4.17 10.57 -16.53
C THR A 90 5.52 9.97 -16.13
N ASP A 91 6.09 10.37 -15.02
CA ASP A 91 7.36 9.80 -14.56
C ASP A 91 7.16 8.32 -14.21
N VAL A 92 7.95 7.46 -14.83
CA VAL A 92 7.78 6.01 -14.75
C VAL A 92 7.95 5.46 -13.33
N GLU A 93 8.72 6.14 -12.50
CA GLU A 93 8.94 5.76 -11.09
C GLU A 93 7.66 5.75 -10.27
N ASN A 94 6.64 6.55 -10.64
CA ASN A 94 5.35 6.56 -9.96
C ASN A 94 4.63 5.20 -10.05
N TYR A 95 4.95 4.41 -11.07
CA TYR A 95 4.31 3.12 -11.28
C TYR A 95 4.71 2.05 -10.27
N THR A 96 5.76 2.28 -9.49
CA THR A 96 6.09 1.36 -8.39
C THR A 96 4.97 1.25 -7.35
N ASN A 97 4.18 2.33 -7.19
CA ASN A 97 3.07 2.38 -6.24
C ASN A 97 1.71 2.50 -6.93
N ARG A 98 1.66 2.33 -8.25
CA ARG A 98 0.38 2.32 -8.98
C ARG A 98 -0.21 0.92 -8.99
N SER A 99 -1.50 0.86 -8.68
CA SER A 99 -2.27 -0.37 -8.57
C SER A 99 -3.56 -0.26 -9.38
N PRO A 100 -4.23 -1.39 -9.71
CA PRO A 100 -5.52 -1.33 -10.43
C PRO A 100 -6.62 -0.58 -9.69
N PHE A 101 -6.59 -0.63 -8.35
CA PHE A 101 -7.55 0.06 -7.46
C PHE A 101 -6.78 0.73 -6.34
N PRO A 102 -7.36 1.75 -5.68
CA PRO A 102 -6.79 2.22 -4.42
C PRO A 102 -6.71 1.06 -3.42
N MET A 103 -5.64 1.00 -2.64
CA MET A 103 -5.42 -0.08 -1.68
C MET A 103 -4.81 0.45 -0.39
N LEU A 104 -5.11 -0.22 0.71
CA LEU A 104 -4.47 -0.03 2.00
C LEU A 104 -3.73 -1.31 2.34
N HIS A 105 -2.41 -1.25 2.43
CA HIS A 105 -1.58 -2.42 2.76
C HIS A 105 -1.10 -2.31 4.20
N LEU A 106 -1.69 -3.10 5.09
CA LEU A 106 -1.36 -3.10 6.51
C LEU A 106 -0.15 -3.99 6.75
N LEU A 107 0.92 -3.40 7.25
CA LEU A 107 2.20 -4.07 7.50
C LEU A 107 2.52 -4.06 9.00
N ARG A 108 3.17 -5.13 9.46
CA ARG A 108 3.76 -5.17 10.80
C ARG A 108 5.10 -4.43 10.77
N GLU A 109 5.29 -3.46 11.65
CA GLU A 109 6.58 -2.78 11.78
C GLU A 109 7.71 -3.77 12.10
N GLU A 110 7.43 -4.77 12.93
CA GLU A 110 8.37 -5.83 13.27
C GLU A 110 8.85 -6.57 12.01
N SER A 111 7.94 -6.91 11.11
CA SER A 111 8.28 -7.61 9.86
C SER A 111 9.09 -6.73 8.91
N VAL A 112 8.74 -5.44 8.83
CA VAL A 112 9.47 -4.45 8.02
C VAL A 112 10.90 -4.29 8.55
N ASN A 113 11.06 -4.14 9.86
CA ASN A 113 12.37 -4.02 10.49
C ASN A 113 13.24 -5.26 10.26
N ARG A 114 12.62 -6.43 10.33
CA ARG A 114 13.32 -7.70 10.04
C ARG A 114 13.79 -7.76 8.59
N ALA A 115 12.96 -7.32 7.66
CA ALA A 115 13.30 -7.25 6.24
C ALA A 115 14.45 -6.26 5.99
N ILE A 116 14.43 -5.10 6.65
CA ILE A 116 15.49 -4.10 6.57
C ILE A 116 16.82 -4.68 7.05
N GLU A 117 16.82 -5.37 8.17
CA GLU A 117 18.03 -5.99 8.73
C GLU A 117 18.58 -7.11 7.84
N ALA A 118 17.69 -7.85 7.16
CA ALA A 118 18.06 -8.95 6.28
C ALA A 118 18.56 -8.49 4.91
N TYR A 119 18.29 -7.25 4.52
CA TYR A 119 18.68 -6.71 3.21
C TYR A 119 19.86 -5.74 3.37
N PRO A 120 21.12 -6.14 3.02
CA PRO A 120 22.30 -5.33 3.33
C PRO A 120 22.36 -3.99 2.61
N GLU A 121 21.64 -3.82 1.50
CA GLU A 121 21.67 -2.61 0.68
C GLU A 121 20.29 -1.94 0.63
N ILE A 122 19.62 -1.87 1.78
CA ILE A 122 18.24 -1.35 1.86
C ILE A 122 18.12 0.09 1.34
N GLY A 123 19.14 0.91 1.52
CA GLY A 123 19.14 2.30 1.04
C GLY A 123 19.15 2.42 -0.48
N ASP A 124 19.58 1.38 -1.20
CA ASP A 124 19.64 1.36 -2.66
C ASP A 124 18.33 0.90 -3.31
N ILE A 125 17.37 0.37 -2.53
CA ILE A 125 16.11 -0.14 -3.09
C ILE A 125 15.35 0.91 -3.89
N PRO A 126 15.12 2.14 -3.40
CA PRO A 126 14.42 3.15 -4.19
C PRO A 126 15.13 3.47 -5.52
N ASP A 127 16.45 3.65 -5.48
CA ASP A 127 17.23 3.94 -6.68
C ASP A 127 17.22 2.77 -7.67
N ASN A 128 17.33 1.53 -7.17
CA ASN A 128 17.25 0.33 -7.99
C ASN A 128 15.87 0.20 -8.65
N ASN A 129 14.80 0.54 -7.94
CA ASN A 129 13.45 0.53 -8.49
C ASN A 129 13.29 1.57 -9.59
N ILE A 130 13.81 2.78 -9.39
CA ILE A 130 13.78 3.85 -10.39
C ILE A 130 14.56 3.41 -11.65
N ASP A 131 15.75 2.85 -11.48
CA ASP A 131 16.57 2.34 -12.59
C ASP A 131 15.84 1.24 -13.38
N THR A 132 15.21 0.30 -12.67
CA THR A 132 14.44 -0.78 -13.30
C THR A 132 13.28 -0.22 -14.11
N MET A 133 12.53 0.73 -13.55
CA MET A 133 11.41 1.37 -14.23
C MET A 133 11.87 2.14 -15.46
N ASN A 134 12.99 2.86 -15.37
CA ASN A 134 13.56 3.59 -16.49
C ASN A 134 14.00 2.65 -17.62
N LYS A 135 14.57 1.48 -17.27
CA LYS A 135 14.97 0.47 -18.27
C LYS A 135 13.76 -0.14 -18.98
N LEU A 136 12.66 -0.38 -18.25
CA LEU A 136 11.41 -0.86 -18.85
C LEU A 136 10.75 0.19 -19.73
N GLY A 137 10.79 1.46 -19.29
CA GLY A 137 10.18 2.58 -19.97
C GLY A 137 8.67 2.71 -19.72
N LEU A 138 8.17 3.93 -19.85
CA LEU A 138 6.77 4.27 -19.55
C LEU A 138 5.78 3.42 -20.35
N THR A 139 6.01 3.27 -21.66
CA THR A 139 5.09 2.51 -22.53
C THR A 139 4.92 1.07 -22.07
N ARG A 140 6.02 0.41 -21.72
CA ARG A 140 5.99 -0.99 -21.27
C ARG A 140 5.31 -1.12 -19.90
N VAL A 141 5.66 -0.26 -18.95
CA VAL A 141 5.10 -0.28 -17.60
C VAL A 141 3.59 0.00 -17.64
N LYS A 142 3.19 0.99 -18.43
CA LYS A 142 1.78 1.33 -18.63
C LYS A 142 1.01 0.16 -19.23
N GLN A 143 1.61 -0.53 -20.22
CA GLN A 143 1.02 -1.70 -20.85
C GLN A 143 0.83 -2.84 -19.82
N MET A 144 1.78 -3.06 -18.93
CA MET A 144 1.68 -4.07 -17.89
C MET A 144 0.50 -3.79 -16.95
N LEU A 145 0.30 -2.54 -16.54
CA LEU A 145 -0.83 -2.17 -15.69
C LEU A 145 -2.17 -2.31 -16.44
N ASP A 146 -2.22 -1.90 -17.70
CA ASP A 146 -3.41 -2.04 -18.55
C ASP A 146 -3.78 -3.52 -18.74
N ASP A 147 -2.79 -4.41 -18.88
CA ASP A 147 -3.02 -5.84 -19.00
C ASP A 147 -3.65 -6.44 -17.74
N ILE A 148 -3.22 -5.98 -16.56
CA ILE A 148 -3.83 -6.37 -15.28
C ILE A 148 -5.31 -5.94 -15.25
N ASN A 149 -5.59 -4.71 -15.67
CA ASN A 149 -6.95 -4.18 -15.67
C ASN A 149 -7.88 -4.92 -16.63
N ARG A 150 -7.36 -5.45 -17.74
CA ARG A 150 -8.16 -6.20 -18.71
C ARG A 150 -8.55 -7.61 -18.25
N THR A 151 -7.77 -8.22 -17.35
CA THR A 151 -8.05 -9.56 -16.85
C THR A 151 -9.07 -9.57 -15.71
N ASN A 152 -9.44 -8.41 -15.24
CA ASN A 152 -10.44 -8.21 -14.20
C ASN A 152 -11.76 -7.70 -14.84
#